data_96ef267c05b5bb4e013da5d6df984c54
#
_entry.id   96ef267c05b5bb4e013da5d6df984c54
#
_cell.length_a   1.000
_cell.length_b   1.000
_cell.length_c   1.000
_cell.angle_alpha   90.00
_cell.angle_beta   90.00
_cell.angle_gamma   90.00
#
_symmetry.space_group_name_H-M   'P 1'
#
loop_
_entity.id
_entity.type
_entity.pdbx_description
1 polymer ?
#
loop_
_entity_poly.entity_id
_entity_poly.type
_entity_poly.pdbx_seq_one_letter_code
_entity_poly.pdbx_strand_id
1 'polypeptide(L)'
;PRVVKEGTAYAHPFSMSCVGCAPDRAPYWRDVGTVDSFWEANMDLASVTPELDIYDQEWPIWTSQNMTPSAKFVQDRNGQHGMTINSMFSGGTIVSGSFILSSVLFTNVRVDSFCTLDQAVIFPGVEIGAGCRLRRVVIDKGCKLPEGMVIGENADEDARRFHRSEQGIVLVTKPMLDALAKTARKQAVE
;
A
#
# COMPACT_ATOMS: atom_id res chain seq x y z
N PRO A 1 1.13 32.88 12.76
CA PRO A 1 1.67 34.23 12.68
C PRO A 1 0.72 35.31 13.24
N ARG A 2 -0.53 35.46 12.72
CA ARG A 2 -1.44 36.48 13.21
C ARG A 2 -1.93 36.18 14.62
N VAL A 3 -2.44 34.95 14.82
CA VAL A 3 -2.98 34.44 16.11
C VAL A 3 -1.91 34.47 17.20
N VAL A 4 -0.65 34.17 16.89
CA VAL A 4 0.48 34.27 17.85
C VAL A 4 0.75 35.72 18.24
N LYS A 5 0.70 36.65 17.28
CA LYS A 5 0.87 38.09 17.56
C LYS A 5 -0.26 38.67 18.42
N GLU A 6 -1.47 38.16 18.25
CA GLU A 6 -2.66 38.55 19.02
C GLU A 6 -2.72 37.87 20.39
N GLY A 7 -1.78 36.98 20.74
CA GLY A 7 -1.72 36.27 22.01
C GLY A 7 -2.87 35.26 22.24
N THR A 8 -3.54 34.84 21.15
CA THR A 8 -4.67 33.91 21.20
C THR A 8 -4.31 32.47 20.80
N ALA A 9 -3.00 32.17 20.64
CA ALA A 9 -2.50 30.84 20.40
C ALA A 9 -2.15 30.13 21.71
N TYR A 10 -2.75 28.96 21.94
CA TYR A 10 -2.50 28.13 23.11
C TYR A 10 -1.91 26.80 22.69
N ALA A 11 -0.87 26.32 23.40
CA ALA A 11 -0.35 24.97 23.25
C ALA A 11 -1.26 24.00 24.02
N HIS A 12 -1.63 22.91 23.35
CA HIS A 12 -2.36 21.80 23.96
C HIS A 12 -1.54 20.52 23.87
N PRO A 13 -1.22 19.85 25.00
CA PRO A 13 -0.51 18.59 24.99
C PRO A 13 -1.33 17.51 24.25
N PHE A 14 -0.75 16.90 23.21
CA PHE A 14 -1.43 15.88 22.40
C PHE A 14 -1.90 14.69 23.24
N SER A 15 -1.14 14.30 24.25
CA SER A 15 -1.49 13.21 25.18
C SER A 15 -2.82 13.43 25.92
N MET A 16 -3.29 14.69 26.04
CA MET A 16 -4.56 15.00 26.70
C MET A 16 -5.78 14.86 25.76
N SER A 17 -5.58 14.77 24.48
CA SER A 17 -6.66 14.68 23.47
C SER A 17 -6.57 13.43 22.58
N CYS A 18 -5.54 12.62 22.74
CA CYS A 18 -5.43 11.38 22.02
C CYS A 18 -6.41 10.35 22.60
N VAL A 19 -7.43 10.01 21.82
CA VAL A 19 -8.45 9.03 22.21
C VAL A 19 -7.88 7.62 22.02
N GLY A 20 -8.27 6.68 22.89
CA GLY A 20 -7.81 5.30 22.83
C GLY A 20 -6.36 5.05 23.29
N CYS A 21 -5.67 6.08 23.78
CA CYS A 21 -4.37 5.91 24.40
C CYS A 21 -4.54 5.29 25.80
N ALA A 22 -3.98 4.10 26.00
CA ALA A 22 -3.82 3.58 27.35
C ALA A 22 -2.88 4.51 28.15
N PRO A 23 -3.09 4.67 29.47
CA PRO A 23 -2.28 5.59 30.29
C PRO A 23 -0.78 5.32 30.26
N ASP A 24 -0.39 4.12 29.87
CA ASP A 24 0.98 3.60 29.80
C ASP A 24 1.58 3.59 28.39
N ARG A 25 0.82 4.01 27.37
CA ARG A 25 1.27 4.07 25.97
C ARG A 25 1.47 5.49 25.50
N ALA A 26 2.48 5.69 24.68
CA ALA A 26 2.67 6.96 23.98
C ALA A 26 1.49 7.23 23.04
N PRO A 27 1.01 8.48 22.92
CA PRO A 27 -0.04 8.85 21.97
C PRO A 27 0.38 8.50 20.54
N TYR A 28 -0.51 7.84 19.79
CA TYR A 28 -0.24 7.49 18.41
C TYR A 28 -0.17 8.73 17.52
N TRP A 29 0.97 8.94 16.92
CA TRP A 29 1.18 9.97 15.92
C TRP A 29 2.22 9.49 14.90
N ARG A 30 1.94 9.61 13.61
CA ARG A 30 2.86 9.23 12.53
C ARG A 30 2.96 10.37 11.52
N ASP A 31 4.17 10.77 11.20
CA ASP A 31 4.47 11.61 10.05
C ASP A 31 4.57 10.71 8.81
N VAL A 32 3.73 10.96 7.82
CA VAL A 32 3.69 10.19 6.56
C VAL A 32 4.15 11.05 5.36
N GLY A 33 5.02 12.02 5.62
CA GLY A 33 5.51 12.98 4.61
C GLY A 33 6.50 12.41 3.59
N THR A 34 7.03 11.20 3.82
CA THR A 34 7.92 10.51 2.88
C THR A 34 7.33 9.17 2.43
N VAL A 35 7.86 8.62 1.32
CA VAL A 35 7.44 7.28 0.84
C VAL A 35 7.74 6.23 1.90
N ASP A 36 8.89 6.34 2.58
CA ASP A 36 9.30 5.41 3.62
C ASP A 36 8.35 5.45 4.83
N SER A 37 8.11 6.63 5.39
CA SER A 37 7.23 6.76 6.56
C SER A 37 5.78 6.40 6.24
N PHE A 38 5.31 6.70 5.03
CA PHE A 38 3.99 6.27 4.56
C PHE A 38 3.90 4.74 4.47
N TRP A 39 4.92 4.10 3.88
CA TRP A 39 4.97 2.65 3.77
C TRP A 39 5.04 1.99 5.15
N GLU A 40 5.89 2.48 6.05
CA GLU A 40 6.02 1.97 7.43
C GLU A 40 4.69 2.04 8.19
N ALA A 41 3.96 3.15 8.10
CA ALA A 41 2.66 3.31 8.74
C ALA A 41 1.63 2.27 8.23
N ASN A 42 1.65 1.95 6.93
CA ASN A 42 0.78 0.90 6.37
C ASN A 42 1.22 -0.51 6.79
N MET A 43 2.52 -0.76 6.91
CA MET A 43 3.02 -2.06 7.40
C MET A 43 2.67 -2.28 8.88
N ASP A 44 2.71 -1.22 9.69
CA ASP A 44 2.26 -1.27 11.08
C ASP A 44 0.79 -1.70 11.17
N LEU A 45 -0.09 -1.10 10.37
CA LEU A 45 -1.51 -1.49 10.32
C LEU A 45 -1.74 -2.97 9.94
N ALA A 46 -0.87 -3.53 9.10
CA ALA A 46 -0.92 -4.94 8.68
C ALA A 46 -0.25 -5.88 9.68
N SER A 47 0.38 -5.38 10.73
CA SER A 47 1.04 -6.19 11.75
C SER A 47 0.03 -6.92 12.63
N VAL A 48 0.50 -7.92 13.39
CA VAL A 48 -0.35 -8.70 14.33
C VAL A 48 -0.88 -7.83 15.47
N THR A 49 -0.07 -6.87 15.93
CA THR A 49 -0.40 -5.95 17.02
C THR A 49 -0.08 -4.52 16.61
N PRO A 50 -0.94 -3.90 15.78
CA PRO A 50 -0.72 -2.53 15.33
C PRO A 50 -0.80 -1.54 16.49
N GLU A 51 -0.04 -0.46 16.42
CA GLU A 51 -0.13 0.63 17.42
C GLU A 51 -1.47 1.35 17.35
N LEU A 52 -2.03 1.51 16.15
CA LEU A 52 -3.36 2.08 15.92
C LEU A 52 -4.37 0.96 15.65
N ASP A 53 -5.36 0.82 16.53
CA ASP A 53 -6.49 -0.08 16.28
C ASP A 53 -7.56 0.61 15.44
N ILE A 54 -7.60 0.30 14.15
CA ILE A 54 -8.64 0.83 13.24
C ILE A 54 -9.98 0.11 13.37
N TYR A 55 -10.05 -0.95 14.17
CA TYR A 55 -11.27 -1.73 14.45
C TYR A 55 -11.94 -1.31 15.77
N ASP A 56 -11.40 -0.31 16.47
CA ASP A 56 -12.00 0.25 17.68
C ASP A 56 -13.38 0.82 17.39
N GLN A 57 -14.43 0.22 17.95
CA GLN A 57 -15.80 0.63 17.75
C GLN A 57 -16.18 1.84 18.62
N GLU A 58 -15.45 2.11 19.69
CA GLU A 58 -15.65 3.27 20.54
C GLU A 58 -15.08 4.54 19.90
N TRP A 59 -14.10 4.38 19.00
CA TRP A 59 -13.52 5.48 18.23
C TRP A 59 -13.43 5.17 16.73
N PRO A 60 -14.56 5.10 16.03
CA PRO A 60 -14.57 4.75 14.61
C PRO A 60 -13.89 5.84 13.77
N ILE A 61 -13.00 5.42 12.89
CA ILE A 61 -12.35 6.31 11.93
C ILE A 61 -13.31 6.56 10.77
N TRP A 62 -13.84 7.77 10.67
CA TRP A 62 -14.71 8.17 9.58
C TRP A 62 -13.91 8.36 8.28
N THR A 63 -14.31 7.66 7.24
CA THR A 63 -13.72 7.76 5.92
C THR A 63 -14.80 7.74 4.85
N SER A 64 -14.45 8.12 3.61
CA SER A 64 -15.37 8.00 2.47
C SER A 64 -15.72 6.53 2.24
N GLN A 65 -17.01 6.20 2.36
CA GLN A 65 -17.49 4.85 2.13
C GLN A 65 -17.95 4.73 0.68
N ASN A 66 -17.13 4.10 -0.16
CA ASN A 66 -17.58 3.65 -1.47
C ASN A 66 -18.35 2.33 -1.32
N MET A 67 -19.52 2.24 -1.95
CA MET A 67 -20.24 0.97 -2.02
C MET A 67 -19.47 0.02 -2.94
N THR A 68 -18.70 -0.87 -2.36
CA THR A 68 -17.93 -1.90 -3.06
C THR A 68 -18.39 -3.29 -2.59
N PRO A 69 -18.40 -4.32 -3.45
CA PRO A 69 -18.62 -5.70 -3.01
C PRO A 69 -17.49 -6.15 -2.07
N SER A 70 -17.72 -7.22 -1.35
CA SER A 70 -16.67 -7.82 -0.50
C SER A 70 -15.44 -8.22 -1.32
N ALA A 71 -14.27 -8.21 -0.68
CA ALA A 71 -13.06 -8.76 -1.28
C ALA A 71 -13.25 -10.26 -1.58
N LYS A 72 -12.72 -10.70 -2.73
CA LYS A 72 -12.89 -12.08 -3.22
C LYS A 72 -11.55 -12.74 -3.47
N PHE A 73 -11.37 -13.94 -2.90
CA PHE A 73 -10.23 -14.80 -3.15
C PHE A 73 -10.69 -15.99 -3.99
N VAL A 74 -10.02 -16.22 -5.11
CA VAL A 74 -10.34 -17.33 -6.02
C VAL A 74 -9.13 -18.22 -6.18
N GLN A 75 -9.38 -19.53 -6.26
CA GLN A 75 -8.35 -20.50 -6.60
C GLN A 75 -8.25 -20.59 -8.11
N ASP A 76 -7.05 -20.76 -8.63
CA ASP A 76 -6.88 -21.03 -10.04
C ASP A 76 -7.43 -22.45 -10.37
N ARG A 77 -7.94 -22.60 -11.59
CA ARG A 77 -8.51 -23.87 -12.10
C ARG A 77 -7.52 -25.02 -12.07
N ASN A 78 -6.22 -24.73 -12.02
CA ASN A 78 -5.13 -25.72 -11.98
C ASN A 78 -4.77 -26.17 -10.56
N GLY A 79 -5.60 -25.88 -9.54
CA GLY A 79 -5.41 -26.32 -8.17
C GLY A 79 -4.34 -25.55 -7.40
N GLN A 80 -3.89 -24.40 -7.91
CA GLN A 80 -2.94 -23.56 -7.22
C GLN A 80 -3.65 -22.76 -6.14
N HIS A 81 -3.26 -23.01 -4.91
CA HIS A 81 -3.79 -22.34 -3.74
C HIS A 81 -3.01 -21.04 -3.50
N GLY A 82 -3.72 -19.92 -3.45
CA GLY A 82 -3.17 -18.67 -2.94
C GLY A 82 -3.09 -18.72 -1.42
N MET A 83 -2.15 -17.96 -0.84
CA MET A 83 -2.01 -17.81 0.60
C MET A 83 -1.86 -16.32 0.94
N THR A 84 -2.55 -15.90 2.00
CA THR A 84 -2.46 -14.53 2.51
C THR A 84 -2.10 -14.57 3.98
N ILE A 85 -1.08 -13.80 4.38
CA ILE A 85 -0.61 -13.71 5.76
C ILE A 85 -0.43 -12.25 6.13
N ASN A 86 -0.93 -11.83 7.31
CA ASN A 86 -0.77 -10.49 7.88
C ASN A 86 -1.06 -9.39 6.84
N SER A 87 -2.17 -9.48 6.13
CA SER A 87 -2.47 -8.57 5.02
C SER A 87 -3.89 -8.04 5.12
N MET A 88 -4.09 -6.81 4.66
CA MET A 88 -5.38 -6.12 4.67
C MET A 88 -5.93 -5.95 3.25
N PHE A 89 -7.23 -6.21 3.09
CA PHE A 89 -7.90 -6.14 1.80
C PHE A 89 -9.17 -5.31 1.91
N SER A 90 -9.27 -4.26 1.10
CA SER A 90 -10.48 -3.45 1.00
C SER A 90 -11.49 -4.05 0.02
N GLY A 91 -12.72 -3.58 0.09
CA GLY A 91 -13.81 -4.04 -0.77
C GLY A 91 -13.53 -3.91 -2.27
N GLY A 92 -14.15 -4.76 -3.06
CA GLY A 92 -13.97 -4.83 -4.52
C GLY A 92 -12.68 -5.50 -4.99
N THR A 93 -11.78 -5.86 -4.07
CA THR A 93 -10.50 -6.51 -4.41
C THR A 93 -10.71 -7.97 -4.81
N ILE A 94 -10.03 -8.40 -5.87
CA ILE A 94 -10.05 -9.79 -6.34
C ILE A 94 -8.62 -10.32 -6.42
N VAL A 95 -8.36 -11.42 -5.74
CA VAL A 95 -7.05 -12.10 -5.74
C VAL A 95 -7.22 -13.51 -6.26
N SER A 96 -6.48 -13.87 -7.30
CA SER A 96 -6.47 -15.20 -7.92
C SER A 96 -5.17 -15.92 -7.58
N GLY A 97 -5.21 -17.10 -6.97
CA GLY A 97 -4.13 -18.05 -6.77
C GLY A 97 -2.71 -17.46 -6.55
N SER A 98 -2.57 -16.49 -5.64
CA SER A 98 -1.34 -15.71 -5.44
C SER A 98 -0.91 -15.69 -3.97
N PHE A 99 0.40 -15.49 -3.71
CA PHE A 99 0.95 -15.36 -2.36
C PHE A 99 1.04 -13.89 -1.97
N ILE A 100 0.39 -13.50 -0.86
CA ILE A 100 0.38 -12.13 -0.39
C ILE A 100 0.77 -12.12 1.09
N LEU A 101 1.88 -11.44 1.40
CA LEU A 101 2.48 -11.36 2.72
C LEU A 101 2.57 -9.92 3.18
N SER A 102 2.18 -9.63 4.41
CA SER A 102 2.37 -8.32 5.07
C SER A 102 2.05 -7.15 4.15
N SER A 103 0.90 -7.17 3.48
CA SER A 103 0.58 -6.21 2.42
C SER A 103 -0.79 -5.56 2.63
N VAL A 104 -0.95 -4.35 2.13
CA VAL A 104 -2.20 -3.59 2.18
C VAL A 104 -2.70 -3.36 0.76
N LEU A 105 -3.87 -3.92 0.44
CA LEU A 105 -4.53 -3.75 -0.85
C LEU A 105 -5.80 -2.93 -0.66
N PHE A 106 -5.82 -1.76 -1.29
CA PHE A 106 -6.96 -0.85 -1.26
C PHE A 106 -8.11 -1.32 -2.15
N THR A 107 -9.14 -0.49 -2.30
CA THR A 107 -10.37 -0.84 -3.01
C THR A 107 -10.15 -1.16 -4.50
N ASN A 108 -10.91 -2.14 -5.02
CA ASN A 108 -10.95 -2.51 -6.43
C ASN A 108 -9.58 -2.90 -7.02
N VAL A 109 -8.70 -3.47 -6.22
CA VAL A 109 -7.43 -4.03 -6.71
C VAL A 109 -7.69 -5.40 -7.31
N ARG A 110 -7.05 -5.69 -8.45
CA ARG A 110 -7.06 -6.99 -9.08
C ARG A 110 -5.65 -7.58 -9.13
N VAL A 111 -5.52 -8.79 -8.60
CA VAL A 111 -4.27 -9.57 -8.64
C VAL A 111 -4.54 -10.85 -9.41
N ASP A 112 -3.91 -11.00 -10.56
CA ASP A 112 -4.00 -12.21 -11.36
C ASP A 112 -3.14 -13.34 -10.77
N SER A 113 -3.21 -14.53 -11.36
CA SER A 113 -2.62 -15.75 -10.80
C SER A 113 -1.09 -15.72 -10.75
N PHE A 114 -0.51 -16.51 -9.84
CA PHE A 114 0.94 -16.74 -9.71
C PHE A 114 1.74 -15.52 -9.25
N CYS A 115 1.10 -14.50 -8.70
CA CYS A 115 1.80 -13.35 -8.16
C CYS A 115 2.35 -13.62 -6.76
N THR A 116 3.44 -12.94 -6.43
CA THR A 116 3.98 -12.84 -5.08
C THR A 116 4.07 -11.38 -4.68
N LEU A 117 3.33 -10.99 -3.65
CA LEU A 117 3.39 -9.67 -3.05
C LEU A 117 3.94 -9.81 -1.63
N ASP A 118 5.00 -9.08 -1.33
CA ASP A 118 5.63 -9.07 -0.02
C ASP A 118 5.86 -7.62 0.40
N GLN A 119 5.24 -7.21 1.52
CA GLN A 119 5.34 -5.85 2.04
C GLN A 119 4.95 -4.77 1.01
N ALA A 120 3.83 -5.00 0.32
CA ALA A 120 3.33 -4.15 -0.75
C ALA A 120 2.15 -3.29 -0.29
N VAL A 121 2.16 -2.02 -0.66
CA VAL A 121 1.03 -1.09 -0.50
C VAL A 121 0.46 -0.80 -1.88
N ILE A 122 -0.74 -1.30 -2.16
CA ILE A 122 -1.36 -1.27 -3.48
C ILE A 122 -2.60 -0.37 -3.45
N PHE A 123 -2.53 0.76 -4.13
CA PHE A 123 -3.58 1.76 -4.16
C PHE A 123 -4.82 1.34 -4.98
N PRO A 124 -5.93 2.10 -4.87
CA PRO A 124 -7.20 1.72 -5.50
C PRO A 124 -7.12 1.55 -7.02
N GLY A 125 -7.82 0.52 -7.52
CA GLY A 125 -7.98 0.28 -8.95
C GLY A 125 -6.70 -0.19 -9.67
N VAL A 126 -5.71 -0.68 -8.94
CA VAL A 126 -4.51 -1.27 -9.53
C VAL A 126 -4.83 -2.67 -10.07
N GLU A 127 -4.33 -2.96 -11.27
CA GLU A 127 -4.39 -4.27 -11.91
C GLU A 127 -2.96 -4.85 -11.98
N ILE A 128 -2.75 -6.03 -11.40
CA ILE A 128 -1.47 -6.74 -11.37
C ILE A 128 -1.60 -7.98 -12.24
N GLY A 129 -0.88 -7.99 -13.36
CA GLY A 129 -0.85 -9.12 -14.30
C GLY A 129 -0.22 -10.37 -13.70
N ALA A 130 -0.50 -11.52 -14.31
CA ALA A 130 -0.07 -12.82 -13.83
C ALA A 130 1.46 -12.92 -13.65
N GLY A 131 1.92 -13.67 -12.65
CA GLY A 131 3.33 -13.96 -12.42
C GLY A 131 4.17 -12.78 -11.95
N CYS A 132 3.56 -11.66 -11.53
CA CYS A 132 4.29 -10.52 -10.97
C CYS A 132 4.92 -10.85 -9.62
N ARG A 133 6.12 -10.31 -9.37
CA ARG A 133 6.79 -10.38 -8.07
C ARG A 133 7.09 -8.96 -7.58
N LEU A 134 6.44 -8.60 -6.48
CA LEU A 134 6.48 -7.25 -5.93
C LEU A 134 6.94 -7.33 -4.47
N ARG A 135 8.03 -6.64 -4.15
CA ARG A 135 8.56 -6.61 -2.79
C ARG A 135 8.91 -5.19 -2.36
N ARG A 136 8.46 -4.80 -1.16
CA ARG A 136 8.70 -3.46 -0.59
C ARG A 136 8.36 -2.35 -1.57
N VAL A 137 7.12 -2.33 -2.03
CA VAL A 137 6.65 -1.42 -3.07
C VAL A 137 5.43 -0.61 -2.63
N VAL A 138 5.30 0.56 -3.21
CA VAL A 138 4.07 1.37 -3.18
C VAL A 138 3.64 1.57 -4.63
N ILE A 139 2.47 1.04 -5.00
CA ILE A 139 1.91 1.17 -6.36
C ILE A 139 0.76 2.18 -6.33
N ASP A 140 0.91 3.26 -7.08
CA ASP A 140 -0.08 4.33 -7.14
C ASP A 140 -1.38 3.90 -7.87
N LYS A 141 -2.44 4.64 -7.61
CA LYS A 141 -3.81 4.35 -8.08
C LYS A 141 -3.90 4.14 -9.59
N GLY A 142 -4.71 3.15 -9.99
CA GLY A 142 -5.04 2.89 -11.39
C GLY A 142 -3.86 2.45 -12.25
N CYS A 143 -2.74 2.03 -11.65
CA CYS A 143 -1.63 1.43 -12.36
C CYS A 143 -2.02 0.05 -12.91
N LYS A 144 -1.50 -0.28 -14.11
CA LYS A 144 -1.64 -1.62 -14.71
C LYS A 144 -0.25 -2.21 -14.94
N LEU A 145 0.08 -3.22 -14.14
CA LEU A 145 1.35 -3.92 -14.23
C LEU A 145 1.22 -5.06 -15.23
N PRO A 146 2.08 -5.12 -16.26
CA PRO A 146 2.08 -6.23 -17.20
C PRO A 146 2.49 -7.53 -16.52
N GLU A 147 2.16 -8.65 -17.15
CA GLU A 147 2.51 -9.99 -16.69
C GLU A 147 4.02 -10.14 -16.46
N GLY A 148 4.39 -10.89 -15.43
CA GLY A 148 5.78 -11.23 -15.12
C GLY A 148 6.63 -10.06 -14.63
N MET A 149 6.05 -8.90 -14.32
CA MET A 149 6.83 -7.76 -13.83
C MET A 149 7.43 -8.04 -12.46
N VAL A 150 8.74 -7.77 -12.33
CA VAL A 150 9.50 -7.92 -11.09
C VAL A 150 9.93 -6.55 -10.59
N ILE A 151 9.61 -6.24 -9.32
CA ILE A 151 9.92 -4.98 -8.66
C ILE A 151 10.34 -5.25 -7.21
N GLY A 152 11.43 -4.62 -6.75
CA GLY A 152 11.92 -4.73 -5.38
C GLY A 152 12.94 -5.85 -5.15
N GLU A 153 13.35 -6.56 -6.22
CA GLU A 153 14.39 -7.60 -6.14
C GLU A 153 15.77 -7.11 -6.62
N ASN A 154 15.79 -6.15 -7.54
CA ASN A 154 17.05 -5.60 -8.10
C ASN A 154 17.07 -4.08 -7.96
N ALA A 155 17.87 -3.58 -7.01
CA ALA A 155 17.93 -2.17 -6.66
C ALA A 155 18.34 -1.25 -7.83
N ASP A 156 19.31 -1.68 -8.66
CA ASP A 156 19.85 -0.88 -9.77
C ASP A 156 18.85 -0.82 -10.93
N GLU A 157 18.16 -1.91 -11.19
CA GLU A 157 17.11 -1.97 -12.20
C GLU A 157 15.90 -1.15 -11.79
N ASP A 158 15.49 -1.26 -10.54
CA ASP A 158 14.35 -0.52 -10.00
C ASP A 158 14.63 0.99 -10.00
N ALA A 159 15.83 1.43 -9.61
CA ALA A 159 16.20 2.84 -9.63
C ALA A 159 16.24 3.45 -11.05
N ARG A 160 16.47 2.63 -12.09
CA ARG A 160 16.40 3.07 -13.50
C ARG A 160 14.98 3.21 -14.02
N ARG A 161 14.05 2.42 -13.48
CA ARG A 161 12.64 2.34 -13.94
C ARG A 161 11.70 3.20 -13.11
N PHE A 162 11.96 3.30 -11.81
CA PHE A 162 11.04 3.83 -10.81
C PHE A 162 11.76 4.73 -9.82
N HIS A 163 10.99 5.36 -8.93
CA HIS A 163 11.58 6.06 -7.79
C HIS A 163 11.87 5.06 -6.67
N ARG A 164 13.13 5.01 -6.23
CA ARG A 164 13.54 4.22 -5.07
C ARG A 164 13.91 5.15 -3.92
N SER A 165 13.26 4.96 -2.78
CA SER A 165 13.51 5.74 -1.56
C SER A 165 14.85 5.40 -0.90
N GLU A 166 15.23 6.16 0.12
CA GLU A 166 16.46 5.92 0.89
C GLU A 166 16.46 4.57 1.60
N GLN A 167 15.32 4.12 2.12
CA GLN A 167 15.16 2.81 2.76
C GLN A 167 14.90 1.67 1.76
N GLY A 168 14.88 1.97 0.47
CA GLY A 168 14.75 0.98 -0.58
C GLY A 168 13.32 0.61 -0.96
N ILE A 169 12.33 1.41 -0.56
CA ILE A 169 10.95 1.24 -1.02
C ILE A 169 10.83 1.74 -2.46
N VAL A 170 10.19 0.97 -3.32
CA VAL A 170 10.01 1.35 -4.73
C VAL A 170 8.62 1.94 -4.93
N LEU A 171 8.56 3.21 -5.32
CA LEU A 171 7.32 3.88 -5.70
C LEU A 171 7.11 3.77 -7.21
N VAL A 172 5.96 3.23 -7.60
CA VAL A 172 5.54 3.08 -8.99
C VAL A 172 4.31 3.93 -9.26
N THR A 173 4.40 4.81 -10.24
CA THR A 173 3.29 5.65 -10.68
C THR A 173 2.92 5.36 -12.13
N LYS A 174 1.71 5.73 -12.53
CA LYS A 174 1.24 5.54 -13.91
C LYS A 174 2.16 6.19 -14.96
N PRO A 175 2.63 7.46 -14.79
CA PRO A 175 3.58 8.04 -15.75
C PRO A 175 4.87 7.24 -15.93
N MET A 176 5.39 6.61 -14.87
CA MET A 176 6.59 5.77 -14.94
C MET A 176 6.33 4.51 -15.78
N LEU A 177 5.20 3.84 -15.57
CA LEU A 177 4.81 2.68 -16.38
C LEU A 177 4.58 3.05 -17.85
N ASP A 178 3.94 4.19 -18.11
CA ASP A 178 3.73 4.68 -19.48
C ASP A 178 5.05 4.99 -20.19
N ALA A 179 6.05 5.52 -19.47
CA ALA A 179 7.39 5.76 -19.99
C ALA A 179 8.11 4.47 -20.37
N LEU A 180 8.04 3.44 -19.51
CA LEU A 180 8.59 2.11 -19.78
C LEU A 180 7.96 1.47 -21.02
N ALA A 181 6.64 1.54 -21.14
CA ALA A 181 5.92 0.98 -22.28
C ALA A 181 6.33 1.66 -23.61
N LYS A 182 6.57 2.96 -23.60
CA LYS A 182 7.06 3.72 -24.78
C LYS A 182 8.49 3.29 -25.17
N THR A 183 9.37 3.08 -24.19
CA THR A 183 10.75 2.66 -24.42
C THR A 183 10.80 1.26 -25.00
N ALA A 184 10.02 0.32 -24.43
CA ALA A 184 9.93 -1.05 -24.95
C ALA A 184 9.41 -1.13 -26.39
N ARG A 185 8.43 -0.28 -26.76
CA ARG A 185 7.92 -0.21 -28.13
C ARG A 185 8.96 0.32 -29.14
N LYS A 186 9.81 1.26 -28.74
CA LYS A 186 10.88 1.77 -29.60
C LYS A 186 11.93 0.70 -29.90
N GLN A 187 12.32 -0.08 -28.88
CA GLN A 187 13.31 -1.16 -29.03
C GLN A 187 12.79 -2.37 -29.85
N ALA A 188 11.48 -2.56 -29.91
CA ALA A 188 10.88 -3.65 -30.70
C ALA A 188 10.70 -3.29 -32.20
N VAL A 189 10.94 -2.03 -32.59
CA VAL A 189 10.82 -1.53 -33.98
C VAL A 189 12.21 -1.33 -34.64
N GLU A 190 13.28 -1.37 -33.86
CA GLU A 190 14.69 -1.41 -34.33
C GLU A 190 15.17 -2.85 -34.51
#